data_dda7625930f4725c198e7305ee52dee9
#
_entry.id   dda7625930f4725c198e7305ee52dee9
#
_cell.length_a   1.000
_cell.length_b   1.000
_cell.length_c   1.000
_cell.angle_alpha   90.00
_cell.angle_beta   90.00
_cell.angle_gamma   90.00
#
_symmetry.space_group_name_H-M   'P 1'
#
loop_
_entity.id
_entity.type
_entity.pdbx_description
1 polymer ?
#
loop_
_entity_poly.entity_id
_entity_poly.type
_entity_poly.pdbx_seq_one_letter_code
_entity_poly.pdbx_strand_id
1 'polypeptide(L)'
;MDLESSCMEMILHSGNARGYASEGVELLKQKNFEQAKQSIQKAQDEILISKRKHAELLRDLSSKSCNEINLLLIHAEDHVSSSDLALNFAVELFDIYE
;
A
#
# COMPACT_ATOMS: atom_id res chain seq x y z
N MET A 1 15.45 1.66 14.77
CA MET A 1 14.14 1.35 14.19
C MET A 1 13.58 0.10 14.84
N ASP A 2 12.35 0.15 15.32
CA ASP A 2 11.66 -1.00 15.90
C ASP A 2 10.96 -1.80 14.79
N LEU A 3 11.33 -3.06 14.65
CA LEU A 3 10.79 -3.94 13.59
C LEU A 3 9.26 -4.06 13.67
N GLU A 4 8.73 -4.29 14.87
CA GLU A 4 7.29 -4.42 15.07
C GLU A 4 6.55 -3.15 14.65
N SER A 5 7.03 -2.00 15.12
CA SER A 5 6.43 -0.71 14.79
C SER A 5 6.43 -0.43 13.30
N SER A 6 7.58 -0.71 12.64
CA SER A 6 7.70 -0.52 11.20
C SER A 6 6.75 -1.44 10.42
N CYS A 7 6.63 -2.70 10.85
CA CYS A 7 5.70 -3.64 10.22
C CYS A 7 4.25 -3.19 10.39
N MET A 8 3.89 -2.71 11.58
CA MET A 8 2.54 -2.22 11.84
C MET A 8 2.19 -0.99 10.99
N GLU A 9 3.16 -0.09 10.80
CA GLU A 9 2.97 1.07 9.91
C GLU A 9 2.80 0.64 8.45
N MET A 10 3.58 -0.35 8.00
CA MET A 10 3.43 -0.92 6.65
C MET A 10 2.02 -1.48 6.45
N ILE A 11 1.53 -2.25 7.43
CA ILE A 11 0.19 -2.85 7.38
C ILE A 11 -0.89 -1.77 7.39
N LEU A 12 -0.76 -0.78 8.27
CA LEU A 12 -1.74 0.31 8.38
C LEU A 12 -1.88 1.07 7.06
N HIS A 13 -0.76 1.56 6.53
CA HIS A 13 -0.80 2.40 5.33
C HIS A 13 -1.15 1.61 4.08
N SER A 14 -0.72 0.35 3.96
CA SER A 14 -1.13 -0.49 2.83
C SER A 14 -2.62 -0.85 2.92
N GLY A 15 -3.15 -1.06 4.12
CA GLY A 15 -4.59 -1.26 4.33
C GLY A 15 -5.40 -0.03 3.95
N ASN A 16 -4.94 1.16 4.34
CA ASN A 16 -5.56 2.42 3.96
C ASN A 16 -5.55 2.59 2.43
N ALA A 17 -4.42 2.27 1.79
CA ALA A 17 -4.30 2.34 0.34
C ALA A 17 -5.32 1.45 -0.36
N ARG A 18 -5.47 0.22 0.13
CA ARG A 18 -6.45 -0.72 -0.43
C ARG A 18 -7.88 -0.21 -0.27
N GLY A 19 -8.20 0.35 0.90
CA GLY A 19 -9.51 0.94 1.16
C GLY A 19 -9.84 2.07 0.21
N TYR A 20 -8.91 3.00 0.03
CA TYR A 20 -9.09 4.12 -0.90
C TYR A 20 -9.18 3.65 -2.36
N ALA A 21 -8.39 2.62 -2.73
CA ALA A 21 -8.45 2.06 -4.08
C ALA A 21 -9.84 1.46 -4.35
N SER A 22 -10.39 0.71 -3.39
CA SER A 22 -11.73 0.13 -3.51
C SER A 22 -12.81 1.20 -3.61
N GLU A 23 -12.69 2.25 -2.78
CA GLU A 23 -13.61 3.39 -2.84
C GLU A 23 -13.54 4.07 -4.21
N GLY A 24 -12.32 4.24 -4.74
CA GLY A 24 -12.13 4.82 -6.06
C GLY A 24 -12.81 4.02 -7.16
N VAL A 25 -12.71 2.69 -7.12
CA VAL A 25 -13.37 1.81 -8.09
C VAL A 25 -14.89 1.92 -7.97
N GLU A 26 -15.42 1.99 -6.75
CA GLU A 26 -16.86 2.13 -6.53
C GLU A 26 -17.38 3.46 -7.09
N LEU A 27 -16.64 4.55 -6.86
CA LEU A 27 -16.97 5.86 -7.40
C LEU A 27 -16.91 5.87 -8.93
N LEU A 28 -15.96 5.13 -9.49
CA LEU A 28 -15.81 4.97 -10.93
C LEU A 28 -17.04 4.27 -11.53
N LYS A 29 -17.55 3.23 -10.87
CA LYS A 29 -18.79 2.55 -11.28
C LYS A 29 -19.98 3.50 -11.31
N GLN A 30 -20.00 4.46 -10.40
CA GLN A 30 -21.04 5.48 -10.34
C GLN A 30 -20.83 6.62 -11.32
N LYS A 31 -19.77 6.56 -12.12
CA LYS A 31 -19.35 7.59 -13.07
C LYS A 31 -18.99 8.91 -12.38
N ASN A 32 -18.59 8.83 -11.12
CA ASN A 32 -18.17 9.99 -10.34
C ASN A 32 -16.66 10.13 -10.47
N PHE A 33 -16.19 10.58 -11.62
CA PHE A 33 -14.77 10.54 -12.00
C PHE A 33 -13.89 11.44 -11.14
N GLU A 34 -14.37 12.62 -10.80
CA GLU A 34 -13.56 13.55 -9.99
C GLU A 34 -13.28 13.00 -8.59
N GLN A 35 -14.30 12.48 -7.93
CA GLN A 35 -14.13 11.88 -6.61
C GLN A 35 -13.32 10.58 -6.67
N ALA A 36 -13.49 9.78 -7.74
CA ALA A 36 -12.70 8.57 -7.95
C ALA A 36 -11.23 8.91 -8.06
N LYS A 37 -10.89 9.95 -8.81
CA LYS A 37 -9.51 10.43 -8.96
C LYS A 37 -8.91 10.82 -7.61
N GLN A 38 -9.69 11.53 -6.78
CA GLN A 38 -9.24 11.93 -5.44
C GLN A 38 -8.97 10.73 -4.54
N SER A 39 -9.84 9.71 -4.55
CA SER A 39 -9.65 8.49 -3.76
C SER A 39 -8.43 7.72 -4.21
N ILE A 40 -8.22 7.60 -5.52
CA ILE A 40 -7.04 6.91 -6.08
C ILE A 40 -5.77 7.67 -5.69
N GLN A 41 -5.79 9.00 -5.70
CA GLN A 41 -4.64 9.81 -5.28
C GLN A 41 -4.31 9.57 -3.81
N LYS A 42 -5.32 9.49 -2.95
CA LYS A 42 -5.12 9.16 -1.53
C LYS A 42 -4.51 7.77 -1.36
N ALA A 43 -4.97 6.80 -2.16
CA ALA A 43 -4.42 5.45 -2.14
C ALA A 43 -2.93 5.46 -2.53
N GLN A 44 -2.57 6.22 -3.56
CA GLN A 44 -1.18 6.35 -4.02
C GLN A 44 -0.30 6.98 -2.92
N ASP A 45 -0.79 7.99 -2.23
CA ASP A 45 -0.07 8.63 -1.12
C ASP A 45 0.18 7.64 0.01
N GLU A 46 -0.83 6.85 0.38
CA GLU A 46 -0.72 5.87 1.45
C GLU A 46 0.21 4.71 1.09
N ILE A 47 0.14 4.18 -0.13
CA ILE A 47 1.02 3.08 -0.52
C ILE A 47 2.48 3.54 -0.58
N LEU A 48 2.71 4.80 -0.93
CA LEU A 48 4.06 5.37 -0.96
C LEU A 48 4.68 5.39 0.44
N ILE A 49 3.91 5.76 1.46
CA ILE A 49 4.36 5.73 2.85
C ILE A 49 4.75 4.31 3.24
N SER A 50 3.90 3.33 2.93
CA SER A 50 4.15 1.93 3.23
C SER A 50 5.42 1.41 2.55
N LYS A 51 5.61 1.74 1.28
CA LYS A 51 6.81 1.35 0.51
C LYS A 51 8.09 1.97 1.06
N ARG A 52 8.02 3.22 1.50
CA ARG A 52 9.17 3.90 2.12
C ARG A 52 9.57 3.23 3.42
N LYS A 53 8.59 2.86 4.25
CA LYS A 53 8.85 2.12 5.49
C LYS A 53 9.47 0.77 5.19
N HIS A 54 8.98 0.06 4.18
CA HIS A 54 9.52 -1.21 3.74
C HIS A 54 10.99 -1.08 3.31
N ALA A 55 11.29 -0.06 2.49
CA ALA A 55 12.66 0.18 2.01
C ALA A 55 13.61 0.50 3.17
N GLU A 56 13.18 1.34 4.12
CA GLU A 56 13.97 1.67 5.31
C GLU A 56 14.25 0.42 6.15
N LEU A 57 13.24 -0.42 6.34
CA LEU A 57 13.35 -1.64 7.10
C LEU A 57 14.33 -2.63 6.45
N LEU A 58 14.25 -2.80 5.13
CA LEU A 58 15.16 -3.67 4.39
C LEU A 58 16.60 -3.21 4.51
N ARG A 59 16.85 -1.91 4.43
CA ARG A 59 18.21 -1.35 4.61
C ARG A 59 18.72 -1.62 6.03
N ASP A 60 17.88 -1.41 7.03
CA ASP A 60 18.23 -1.63 8.43
C ASP A 60 18.57 -3.10 8.70
N LEU A 61 17.74 -4.02 8.22
CA LEU A 61 17.95 -5.45 8.40
C LEU A 61 19.20 -5.94 7.66
N SER A 62 19.44 -5.44 6.45
CA SER A 62 20.62 -5.79 5.67
C SER A 62 21.91 -5.38 6.37
N SER A 63 21.93 -4.18 6.98
CA SER A 63 23.12 -3.67 7.67
C SER A 63 23.41 -4.43 8.96
N LYS A 64 22.43 -5.08 9.55
CA LYS A 64 22.55 -5.80 10.83
C LYS A 64 22.77 -7.29 10.66
N SER A 65 22.87 -7.79 9.45
CA SER A 65 23.01 -9.23 9.16
C SER A 65 21.91 -10.06 9.87
N CYS A 66 20.70 -9.54 9.85
CA CYS A 66 19.57 -10.22 10.49
C CYS A 66 19.18 -11.46 9.69
N ASN A 67 19.24 -12.62 10.34
CA ASN A 67 18.90 -13.90 9.71
C ASN A 67 17.53 -14.43 10.16
N GLU A 68 16.83 -13.69 10.99
CA GLU A 68 15.55 -14.15 11.51
C GLU A 68 14.44 -13.90 10.51
N ILE A 69 13.72 -14.97 10.20
CA ILE A 69 12.47 -14.86 9.44
C ILE A 69 11.37 -14.59 10.45
N ASN A 70 10.72 -13.47 10.32
CA ASN A 70 9.69 -13.02 11.24
C ASN A 70 8.33 -13.08 10.54
N LEU A 71 7.35 -13.77 11.14
CA LEU A 71 6.01 -13.90 10.57
C LEU A 71 5.34 -12.55 10.35
N LEU A 72 5.54 -11.61 11.28
CA LEU A 72 4.98 -10.27 11.16
C LEU A 72 5.56 -9.54 9.94
N LEU A 73 6.87 -9.68 9.71
CA LEU A 73 7.52 -9.09 8.55
C LEU A 73 6.96 -9.65 7.25
N ILE A 74 6.80 -10.98 7.17
CA ILE A 74 6.23 -11.65 6.00
C ILE A 74 4.81 -11.13 5.76
N HIS A 75 4.02 -11.03 6.82
CA HIS A 75 2.64 -10.55 6.76
C HIS A 75 2.59 -9.09 6.26
N ALA A 76 3.48 -8.25 6.80
CA ALA A 76 3.58 -6.84 6.39
C ALA A 76 3.96 -6.71 4.90
N GLU A 77 4.94 -7.50 4.44
CA GLU A 77 5.37 -7.49 3.05
C GLU A 77 4.24 -7.96 2.12
N ASP A 78 3.47 -8.95 2.56
CA ASP A 78 2.31 -9.43 1.80
C ASP A 78 1.25 -8.33 1.68
N HIS A 79 0.98 -7.59 2.76
CA HIS A 79 0.05 -6.47 2.73
C HIS A 79 0.50 -5.38 1.74
N VAL A 80 1.79 -5.04 1.74
CA VAL A 80 2.32 -4.04 0.81
C VAL A 80 2.16 -4.51 -0.62
N SER A 81 2.59 -5.74 -0.93
CA SER A 81 2.53 -6.28 -2.29
C SER A 81 1.10 -6.40 -2.81
N SER A 82 0.21 -6.97 -2.01
CA SER A 82 -1.18 -7.17 -2.45
C SER A 82 -1.93 -5.85 -2.59
N SER A 83 -1.67 -4.88 -1.70
CA SER A 83 -2.31 -3.57 -1.77
C SER A 83 -1.80 -2.77 -2.96
N ASP A 84 -0.50 -2.86 -3.25
CA ASP A 84 0.10 -2.21 -4.41
C ASP A 84 -0.49 -2.78 -5.71
N LEU A 85 -0.63 -4.09 -5.80
CA LEU A 85 -1.24 -4.74 -6.96
C LEU A 85 -2.70 -4.31 -7.13
N ALA A 86 -3.48 -4.29 -6.05
CA ALA A 86 -4.87 -3.85 -6.09
C ALA A 86 -4.98 -2.39 -6.58
N LEU A 87 -4.10 -1.52 -6.09
CA LEU A 87 -4.08 -0.12 -6.50
C LEU A 87 -3.71 0.02 -7.97
N ASN A 88 -2.74 -0.76 -8.45
CA ASN A 88 -2.35 -0.73 -9.86
C ASN A 88 -3.53 -1.07 -10.77
N PHE A 89 -4.33 -2.07 -10.42
CA PHE A 89 -5.53 -2.39 -11.16
C PHE A 89 -6.60 -1.30 -11.07
N ALA A 90 -6.73 -0.65 -9.91
CA ALA A 90 -7.67 0.47 -9.76
C ALA A 90 -7.29 1.62 -10.68
N VAL A 91 -6.00 1.94 -10.81
CA VAL A 91 -5.49 2.97 -11.71
C VAL A 91 -5.80 2.61 -13.18
N GLU A 92 -5.55 1.34 -13.56
CA GLU A 92 -5.86 0.87 -14.91
C GLU A 92 -7.35 1.00 -15.24
N LEU A 93 -8.21 0.61 -14.30
CA LEU A 93 -9.67 0.76 -14.46
C LEU A 93 -10.07 2.22 -14.62
N PHE A 94 -9.49 3.10 -13.83
CA PHE A 94 -9.74 4.54 -13.92
C PHE A 94 -9.37 5.07 -15.32
N ASP A 95 -8.20 4.68 -15.81
CA ASP A 95 -7.71 5.13 -17.11
C ASP A 95 -8.61 4.64 -18.26
N ILE A 96 -9.18 3.43 -18.12
CA ILE A 96 -10.10 2.89 -19.13
C ILE A 96 -11.44 3.65 -19.15
N TYR A 97 -11.96 4.00 -17.98
CA TYR A 97 -13.30 4.57 -17.85
C TYR A 97 -13.33 6.11 -17.81
N GLU A 98 -12.21 6.72 -17.64
CA GLU A 98 -12.12 8.19 -17.70
C GLU A 98 -12.41 8.74 -19.13
#